data_4e6fdc3a9218e8d020c6c89dfb13adfc
#
_entry.id   4e6fdc3a9218e8d020c6c89dfb13adfc
#
_cell.length_a   1.000
_cell.length_b   1.000
_cell.length_c   1.000
_cell.angle_alpha   90.00
_cell.angle_beta   90.00
_cell.angle_gamma   90.00
#
_symmetry.space_group_name_H-M   'P 1'
#
loop_
_entity.id
_entity.type
_entity.pdbx_description
1 polymer ?
#
loop_
_entity_poly.entity_id
_entity_poly.type
_entity_poly.pdbx_seq_one_letter_code
_entity_poly.pdbx_strand_id
1 'polypeptide(L)'
;MTPRARPVGSMLPIVPPPILLAAYRQGLFPMAESRSDQDIFWVEPRERAIIPIGGFHCSRSLARTIRREVFTIRVDSDFAGTVLECAAPRGDDEGTWISGRIAASYQRLHEVGHAHSIECWQGTELVGGVYGVAFDQVFCGESMFSRRRDASKVALAWLLALLQRAGCVLFDCQFMTGHLASLGAIPIPQSEYLDRLENARGAQRLTLPQSLVEVEREAQDSSSSPGKLIAHSLTQTS
;
A
#
# COMPACT_ATOMS: atom_id res chain seq x y z
N MET A 1 43.81 30.41 -8.25
CA MET A 1 42.46 29.98 -8.65
C MET A 1 41.94 29.10 -7.53
N THR A 2 41.07 29.64 -6.69
CA THR A 2 40.43 28.94 -5.56
C THR A 2 39.29 28.11 -6.11
N PRO A 3 39.18 26.80 -5.78
CA PRO A 3 38.02 26.02 -6.22
C PRO A 3 36.77 26.54 -5.53
N ARG A 4 35.76 26.92 -6.31
CA ARG A 4 34.43 27.23 -5.79
C ARG A 4 33.87 25.96 -5.16
N ALA A 5 33.60 26.00 -3.86
CA ALA A 5 32.83 25.01 -3.16
C ALA A 5 31.45 24.88 -3.87
N ARG A 6 31.09 23.66 -4.29
CA ARG A 6 29.74 23.36 -4.71
C ARG A 6 28.81 23.60 -3.51
N PRO A 7 27.68 24.27 -3.68
CA PRO A 7 26.71 24.37 -2.61
C PRO A 7 26.29 22.96 -2.21
N VAL A 8 26.30 22.68 -0.91
CA VAL A 8 25.72 21.49 -0.29
C VAL A 8 24.31 21.37 -0.85
N GLY A 9 24.01 20.26 -1.55
CA GLY A 9 22.85 20.10 -2.40
C GLY A 9 21.56 20.52 -1.70
N SER A 10 20.92 21.56 -2.22
CA SER A 10 19.56 21.86 -1.86
C SER A 10 18.71 20.65 -2.27
N MET A 11 18.12 19.95 -1.30
CA MET A 11 17.16 18.89 -1.59
C MET A 11 16.10 19.46 -2.55
N LEU A 12 15.84 18.78 -3.65
CA LEU A 12 14.76 19.16 -4.54
C LEU A 12 13.45 19.13 -3.77
N PRO A 13 12.54 20.07 -4.04
CA PRO A 13 11.26 20.12 -3.33
C PRO A 13 10.47 18.83 -3.54
N ILE A 14 9.70 18.45 -2.53
CA ILE A 14 8.76 17.31 -2.63
C ILE A 14 7.83 17.48 -3.83
N VAL A 15 7.30 16.38 -4.35
CA VAL A 15 6.21 16.43 -5.33
C VAL A 15 4.92 16.81 -4.60
N PRO A 16 4.28 17.92 -4.95
CA PRO A 16 3.07 18.37 -4.27
C PRO A 16 1.93 17.33 -4.39
N PRO A 17 1.10 17.12 -3.35
CA PRO A 17 -0.02 16.19 -3.38
C PRO A 17 -0.93 16.32 -4.60
N PRO A 18 -1.36 17.52 -5.07
CA PRO A 18 -2.18 17.64 -6.27
C PRO A 18 -1.51 17.09 -7.53
N ILE A 19 -0.18 17.23 -7.64
CA ILE A 19 0.57 16.71 -8.80
C ILE A 19 0.64 15.18 -8.75
N LEU A 20 0.93 14.60 -7.56
CA LEU A 20 0.91 13.16 -7.37
C LEU A 20 -0.46 12.57 -7.72
N LEU A 21 -1.53 13.10 -7.15
CA LEU A 21 -2.89 12.62 -7.39
C LEU A 21 -3.31 12.76 -8.86
N ALA A 22 -2.91 13.86 -9.52
CA ALA A 22 -3.17 14.04 -10.95
C ALA A 22 -2.44 12.98 -11.80
N ALA A 23 -1.21 12.64 -11.44
CA ALA A 23 -0.43 11.60 -12.11
C ALA A 23 -1.08 10.21 -11.91
N TYR A 24 -1.43 9.85 -10.67
CA TYR A 24 -2.10 8.57 -10.38
C TYR A 24 -3.42 8.42 -11.15
N ARG A 25 -4.23 9.47 -11.27
CA ARG A 25 -5.47 9.48 -12.08
C ARG A 25 -5.22 9.30 -13.58
N GLN A 26 -4.00 9.52 -14.05
CA GLN A 26 -3.57 9.26 -15.42
C GLN A 26 -2.82 7.93 -15.58
N GLY A 27 -2.76 7.10 -14.53
CA GLY A 27 -2.05 5.82 -14.57
C GLY A 27 -0.53 5.93 -14.38
N LEU A 28 -0.03 7.11 -14.01
CA LEU A 28 1.40 7.36 -13.78
C LEU A 28 1.73 7.26 -12.29
N PHE A 29 2.94 6.79 -11.98
CA PHE A 29 3.47 6.80 -10.61
C PHE A 29 4.96 7.16 -10.60
N PRO A 30 5.49 7.75 -9.50
CA PRO A 30 6.87 8.19 -9.42
C PRO A 30 7.81 7.05 -9.02
N MET A 31 9.01 7.02 -9.60
CA MET A 31 10.12 6.19 -9.17
C MET A 31 11.43 6.99 -9.17
N ALA A 32 12.40 6.54 -8.38
CA ALA A 32 13.80 6.98 -8.44
C ALA A 32 14.69 5.79 -8.78
N GLU A 33 15.90 6.05 -9.33
CA GLU A 33 16.84 4.97 -9.64
C GLU A 33 17.48 4.38 -8.38
N SER A 34 17.60 5.18 -7.31
CA SER A 34 18.20 4.76 -6.05
C SER A 34 17.68 5.57 -4.86
N ARG A 35 17.99 5.10 -3.64
CA ARG A 35 17.69 5.81 -2.38
C ARG A 35 18.25 7.24 -2.33
N SER A 36 19.44 7.47 -2.87
CA SER A 36 20.12 8.76 -2.83
C SER A 36 19.76 9.68 -3.99
N ASP A 37 18.98 9.18 -4.95
CA ASP A 37 18.62 9.94 -6.12
C ASP A 37 17.60 11.04 -5.77
N GLN A 38 17.88 12.23 -6.25
CA GLN A 38 17.00 13.39 -6.12
C GLN A 38 16.02 13.51 -7.28
N ASP A 39 16.36 12.88 -8.42
CA ASP A 39 15.51 12.91 -9.59
C ASP A 39 14.40 11.85 -9.47
N ILE A 40 13.23 12.20 -9.96
CA ILE A 40 12.04 11.35 -10.01
C ILE A 40 11.61 11.27 -11.47
N PHE A 41 11.40 10.06 -11.95
CA PHE A 41 10.78 9.81 -13.24
C PHE A 41 9.40 9.20 -13.08
N TRP A 42 8.53 9.48 -14.06
CA TRP A 42 7.17 8.97 -14.08
C TRP A 42 7.11 7.70 -14.91
N VAL A 43 6.51 6.68 -14.33
CA VAL A 43 6.39 5.35 -14.94
C VAL A 43 4.97 5.15 -15.41
N GLU A 44 4.85 4.65 -16.63
CA GLU A 44 3.59 4.30 -17.29
C GLU A 44 3.71 2.87 -17.87
N PRO A 45 3.36 1.82 -17.11
CA PRO A 45 3.47 0.45 -17.59
C PRO A 45 2.47 0.12 -18.70
N ARG A 46 2.92 -0.63 -19.71
CA ARG A 46 2.04 -1.15 -20.78
C ARG A 46 1.11 -2.27 -20.30
N GLU A 47 1.52 -2.97 -19.25
CA GLU A 47 0.76 -4.00 -18.56
C GLU A 47 0.74 -3.65 -17.06
N ARG A 48 -0.43 -3.67 -16.45
CA ARG A 48 -0.63 -3.31 -15.05
C ARG A 48 -1.05 -4.53 -14.25
N ALA A 49 -0.43 -4.75 -13.09
CA ALA A 49 -0.86 -5.76 -12.15
C ALA A 49 -1.94 -5.20 -11.23
N ILE A 50 -3.05 -5.90 -11.08
CA ILE A 50 -4.11 -5.58 -10.12
C ILE A 50 -4.47 -6.81 -9.29
N ILE A 51 -4.93 -6.62 -8.05
CA ILE A 51 -5.68 -7.65 -7.34
C ILE A 51 -7.15 -7.23 -7.40
N PRO A 52 -8.04 -8.00 -8.07
CA PRO A 52 -9.47 -7.71 -8.05
C PRO A 52 -9.98 -7.63 -6.60
N ILE A 53 -10.80 -6.63 -6.30
CA ILE A 53 -11.44 -6.54 -4.97
C ILE A 53 -12.29 -7.81 -4.77
N GLY A 54 -12.04 -8.54 -3.67
CA GLY A 54 -12.61 -9.87 -3.43
C GLY A 54 -11.86 -11.03 -4.10
N GLY A 55 -10.83 -10.76 -4.92
CA GLY A 55 -10.02 -11.79 -5.60
C GLY A 55 -8.73 -12.19 -4.86
N PHE A 56 -8.55 -11.76 -3.63
CA PHE A 56 -7.35 -12.09 -2.86
C PHE A 56 -7.29 -13.60 -2.51
N HIS A 57 -6.21 -14.25 -2.92
CA HIS A 57 -5.98 -15.66 -2.58
C HIS A 57 -5.48 -15.81 -1.14
N CYS A 58 -6.40 -16.06 -0.21
CA CYS A 58 -6.09 -16.31 1.19
C CYS A 58 -5.88 -17.81 1.47
N SER A 59 -4.63 -18.26 1.52
CA SER A 59 -4.34 -19.66 1.83
C SER A 59 -4.87 -20.07 3.23
N ARG A 60 -5.13 -21.38 3.42
CA ARG A 60 -5.60 -21.91 4.72
C ARG A 60 -4.65 -21.57 5.88
N SER A 61 -3.33 -21.56 5.63
CA SER A 61 -2.34 -21.18 6.65
C SER A 61 -2.41 -19.69 6.98
N LEU A 62 -2.54 -18.82 5.98
CA LEU A 62 -2.68 -17.39 6.18
C LEU A 62 -3.97 -17.06 6.93
N ALA A 63 -5.10 -17.64 6.52
CA ALA A 63 -6.39 -17.48 7.22
C ALA A 63 -6.31 -17.92 8.70
N ARG A 64 -5.51 -18.95 9.03
CA ARG A 64 -5.27 -19.37 10.41
C ARG A 64 -4.45 -18.32 11.17
N THR A 65 -3.42 -17.75 10.56
CA THR A 65 -2.59 -16.69 11.17
C THR A 65 -3.44 -15.46 11.47
N ILE A 66 -4.29 -15.04 10.54
CA ILE A 66 -5.22 -13.91 10.72
C ILE A 66 -6.21 -14.19 11.86
N ARG A 67 -6.89 -15.36 11.85
CA ARG A 67 -7.86 -15.74 12.90
C ARG A 67 -7.25 -15.84 14.30
N ARG A 68 -5.97 -16.15 14.41
CA ARG A 68 -5.25 -16.22 15.69
C ARG A 68 -4.75 -14.87 16.17
N GLU A 69 -4.89 -13.82 15.35
CA GLU A 69 -4.44 -12.46 15.65
C GLU A 69 -2.97 -12.43 16.14
N VAL A 70 -2.10 -13.17 15.39
CA VAL A 70 -0.66 -13.27 15.69
C VAL A 70 0.00 -11.90 15.69
N PHE A 71 -0.59 -10.95 14.97
CA PHE A 71 -0.18 -9.55 14.89
C PHE A 71 -1.32 -8.65 15.32
N THR A 72 -1.01 -7.60 16.05
CA THR A 72 -1.91 -6.45 16.24
C THR A 72 -1.89 -5.61 14.97
N ILE A 73 -3.06 -5.37 14.40
CA ILE A 73 -3.19 -4.56 13.17
C ILE A 73 -3.50 -3.11 13.55
N ARG A 74 -2.80 -2.19 12.91
CA ARG A 74 -3.05 -0.75 13.03
C ARG A 74 -3.12 -0.12 11.64
N VAL A 75 -3.84 0.98 11.55
CA VAL A 75 -3.93 1.81 10.35
C VAL A 75 -3.34 3.17 10.69
N ASP A 76 -2.41 3.65 9.87
CA ASP A 76 -1.84 4.99 9.97
C ASP A 76 -1.18 5.31 11.34
N SER A 77 -0.75 4.29 12.07
CA SER A 77 -0.14 4.46 13.40
C SER A 77 1.33 4.88 13.31
N ASP A 78 2.05 4.37 12.32
CA ASP A 78 3.44 4.73 12.01
C ASP A 78 3.69 4.65 10.50
N PHE A 79 3.05 5.57 9.76
CA PHE A 79 3.21 5.65 8.31
C PHE A 79 4.67 5.87 7.89
N ALA A 80 5.36 6.80 8.56
CA ALA A 80 6.77 7.11 8.29
C ALA A 80 7.68 5.89 8.51
N GLY A 81 7.50 5.17 9.63
CA GLY A 81 8.20 3.93 9.92
C GLY A 81 7.91 2.85 8.87
N THR A 82 6.66 2.71 8.44
CA THR A 82 6.28 1.76 7.38
C THR A 82 6.99 2.07 6.06
N VAL A 83 7.02 3.33 5.62
CA VAL A 83 7.74 3.74 4.40
C VAL A 83 9.24 3.49 4.53
N LEU A 84 9.83 3.81 5.70
CA LEU A 84 11.25 3.59 5.97
C LEU A 84 11.62 2.09 5.90
N GLU A 85 10.81 1.22 6.49
CA GLU A 85 10.99 -0.23 6.44
C GLU A 85 10.81 -0.80 5.02
N CYS A 86 9.88 -0.26 4.25
CA CYS A 86 9.70 -0.60 2.83
C CYS A 86 10.92 -0.19 1.97
N ALA A 87 11.58 0.91 2.33
CA ALA A 87 12.77 1.41 1.67
C ALA A 87 14.08 0.72 2.15
N ALA A 88 14.03 -0.12 3.19
CA ALA A 88 15.20 -0.82 3.71
C ALA A 88 15.75 -1.85 2.70
N PRO A 89 17.07 -2.12 2.67
CA PRO A 89 17.66 -3.15 1.83
C PRO A 89 17.03 -4.53 2.06
N ARG A 90 16.90 -5.32 0.99
CA ARG A 90 16.32 -6.67 1.03
C ARG A 90 17.38 -7.69 0.65
N GLY A 91 18.00 -8.32 1.65
CA GLY A 91 19.09 -9.27 1.43
C GLY A 91 20.29 -8.60 0.77
N ASP A 92 20.80 -9.18 -0.32
CA ASP A 92 21.94 -8.65 -1.08
C ASP A 92 21.58 -7.51 -2.04
N ASP A 93 20.28 -7.19 -2.18
CA ASP A 93 19.81 -6.09 -3.01
C ASP A 93 19.76 -4.80 -2.17
N GLU A 94 20.76 -3.92 -2.41
CA GLU A 94 20.82 -2.59 -1.79
C GLU A 94 19.91 -1.56 -2.49
N GLY A 95 19.29 -1.94 -3.62
CA GLY A 95 18.47 -1.07 -4.45
C GLY A 95 17.09 -0.81 -3.84
N THR A 96 16.66 0.43 -3.86
CA THR A 96 15.28 0.84 -3.63
C THR A 96 14.94 2.04 -4.51
N TRP A 97 13.75 2.02 -5.07
CA TRP A 97 13.19 3.16 -5.81
C TRP A 97 12.62 4.25 -4.88
N ILE A 98 12.50 3.95 -3.57
CA ILE A 98 11.97 4.89 -2.57
C ILE A 98 13.11 5.80 -2.12
N SER A 99 13.34 6.90 -2.85
CA SER A 99 14.30 7.92 -2.45
C SER A 99 13.76 8.78 -1.29
N GLY A 100 14.64 9.54 -0.64
CA GLY A 100 14.24 10.47 0.40
C GLY A 100 13.19 11.49 -0.07
N ARG A 101 13.27 11.94 -1.32
CA ARG A 101 12.29 12.83 -1.94
C ARG A 101 10.94 12.16 -2.13
N ILE A 102 10.92 10.92 -2.59
CA ILE A 102 9.70 10.12 -2.73
C ILE A 102 9.07 9.88 -1.36
N ALA A 103 9.84 9.43 -0.37
CA ALA A 103 9.35 9.20 0.98
C ALA A 103 8.71 10.47 1.59
N ALA A 104 9.37 11.63 1.48
CA ALA A 104 8.84 12.90 1.95
C ALA A 104 7.58 13.34 1.20
N SER A 105 7.47 13.02 -0.11
CA SER A 105 6.28 13.31 -0.91
C SER A 105 5.09 12.47 -0.46
N TYR A 106 5.30 11.18 -0.17
CA TYR A 106 4.24 10.30 0.37
C TYR A 106 3.87 10.66 1.81
N GLN A 107 4.84 11.06 2.64
CA GLN A 107 4.55 11.59 3.97
C GLN A 107 3.61 12.79 3.90
N ARG A 108 3.88 13.72 2.97
CA ARG A 108 2.98 14.87 2.77
C ARG A 108 1.61 14.46 2.25
N LEU A 109 1.55 13.43 1.39
CA LEU A 109 0.31 12.87 0.88
C LEU A 109 -0.52 12.22 2.02
N HIS A 110 0.16 11.54 2.95
CA HIS A 110 -0.44 10.98 4.16
C HIS A 110 -1.03 12.08 5.07
N GLU A 111 -0.30 13.15 5.34
CA GLU A 111 -0.77 14.28 6.15
C GLU A 111 -2.04 14.94 5.62
N VAL A 112 -2.30 14.86 4.31
CA VAL A 112 -3.53 15.37 3.68
C VAL A 112 -4.57 14.27 3.42
N GLY A 113 -4.38 13.05 3.95
CA GLY A 113 -5.36 11.97 3.97
C GLY A 113 -5.46 11.15 2.69
N HIS A 114 -4.41 11.15 1.85
CA HIS A 114 -4.38 10.42 0.58
C HIS A 114 -3.34 9.29 0.51
N ALA A 115 -2.52 9.10 1.54
CA ALA A 115 -1.67 7.93 1.65
C ALA A 115 -1.89 7.27 3.00
N HIS A 116 -1.90 5.94 3.02
CA HIS A 116 -2.25 5.15 4.19
C HIS A 116 -1.33 3.94 4.34
N SER A 117 -1.16 3.49 5.58
CA SER A 117 -0.46 2.25 5.92
C SER A 117 -1.36 1.29 6.68
N ILE A 118 -1.14 -0.01 6.44
CA ILE A 118 -1.61 -1.10 7.31
C ILE A 118 -0.39 -1.76 7.92
N GLU A 119 -0.37 -1.85 9.21
CA GLU A 119 0.78 -2.21 10.02
C GLU A 119 0.52 -3.46 10.83
N CYS A 120 1.49 -4.38 10.85
CA CYS A 120 1.51 -5.56 11.71
C CYS A 120 2.50 -5.34 12.85
N TRP A 121 2.01 -5.40 14.08
CA TRP A 121 2.78 -5.19 15.30
C TRP A 121 2.86 -6.45 16.14
N GLN A 122 4.03 -6.69 16.75
CA GLN A 122 4.20 -7.66 17.85
C GLN A 122 4.67 -6.90 19.11
N GLY A 123 3.79 -6.73 20.09
CA GLY A 123 4.03 -5.81 21.19
C GLY A 123 4.24 -4.38 20.68
N THR A 124 5.45 -3.86 20.85
CA THR A 124 5.85 -2.52 20.38
C THR A 124 6.68 -2.53 19.10
N GLU A 125 6.96 -3.71 18.54
CA GLU A 125 7.78 -3.87 17.33
C GLU A 125 6.91 -3.85 16.09
N LEU A 126 7.18 -2.95 15.13
CA LEU A 126 6.61 -2.95 13.79
C LEU A 126 7.29 -4.04 12.94
N VAL A 127 6.58 -5.15 12.67
CA VAL A 127 7.16 -6.36 12.07
C VAL A 127 6.74 -6.63 10.64
N GLY A 128 5.83 -5.84 10.11
CA GLY A 128 5.39 -5.91 8.71
C GLY A 128 4.38 -4.83 8.41
N GLY A 129 4.21 -4.52 7.14
CA GLY A 129 3.26 -3.51 6.72
C GLY A 129 3.20 -3.35 5.21
N VAL A 130 2.21 -2.60 4.78
CA VAL A 130 1.99 -2.16 3.41
C VAL A 130 1.56 -0.70 3.44
N TYR A 131 2.02 0.10 2.51
CA TYR A 131 1.50 1.45 2.32
C TYR A 131 1.10 1.69 0.87
N GLY A 132 0.28 2.71 0.66
CA GLY A 132 -0.17 3.09 -0.67
C GLY A 132 -0.97 4.38 -0.69
N VAL A 133 -1.44 4.72 -1.88
CA VAL A 133 -2.15 5.96 -2.20
C VAL A 133 -3.62 5.68 -2.45
N ALA A 134 -4.51 6.44 -1.78
CA ALA A 134 -5.95 6.39 -1.93
C ALA A 134 -6.48 7.65 -2.63
N PHE A 135 -7.26 7.45 -3.66
CA PHE A 135 -8.00 8.52 -4.34
C PHE A 135 -9.23 7.92 -5.02
N ASP A 136 -10.29 8.70 -5.11
CA ASP A 136 -11.54 8.21 -5.70
C ASP A 136 -11.94 6.84 -5.07
N GLN A 137 -12.30 5.83 -5.86
CA GLN A 137 -12.53 4.45 -5.38
C GLN A 137 -11.34 3.53 -5.70
N VAL A 138 -10.12 4.08 -5.74
CA VAL A 138 -8.86 3.40 -6.10
C VAL A 138 -7.91 3.40 -4.92
N PHE A 139 -7.15 2.32 -4.79
CA PHE A 139 -5.99 2.25 -3.93
C PHE A 139 -4.80 1.69 -4.72
N CYS A 140 -3.70 2.44 -4.78
CA CYS A 140 -2.43 2.00 -5.36
C CYS A 140 -1.52 1.52 -4.23
N GLY A 141 -1.26 0.21 -4.14
CA GLY A 141 -0.30 -0.36 -3.20
C GLY A 141 1.12 -0.08 -3.67
N GLU A 142 1.89 0.70 -2.93
CA GLU A 142 3.22 1.15 -3.32
C GLU A 142 4.31 0.14 -2.95
N SER A 143 4.36 -0.26 -1.70
CA SER A 143 5.34 -1.22 -1.22
C SER A 143 4.89 -1.89 0.06
N MET A 144 5.50 -3.05 0.36
CA MET A 144 5.28 -3.77 1.61
C MET A 144 6.59 -4.37 2.12
N PHE A 145 6.69 -4.59 3.43
CA PHE A 145 7.83 -5.23 4.05
C PHE A 145 7.40 -6.30 5.05
N SER A 146 8.32 -7.21 5.40
CA SER A 146 8.05 -8.29 6.34
C SER A 146 9.31 -8.64 7.13
N ARG A 147 9.30 -8.44 8.45
CA ARG A 147 10.35 -8.84 9.40
C ARG A 147 10.01 -10.16 10.11
N ARG A 148 8.76 -10.58 10.02
CA ARG A 148 8.25 -11.85 10.56
C ARG A 148 7.46 -12.58 9.48
N ARG A 149 7.47 -13.90 9.55
CA ARG A 149 6.76 -14.75 8.59
C ARG A 149 5.30 -14.31 8.44
N ASP A 150 4.87 -14.16 7.20
CA ASP A 150 3.51 -13.80 6.77
C ASP A 150 3.05 -12.38 7.14
N ALA A 151 3.86 -11.54 7.81
CA ALA A 151 3.41 -10.22 8.28
C ALA A 151 2.95 -9.31 7.13
N SER A 152 3.69 -9.23 6.01
CA SER A 152 3.25 -8.45 4.84
C SER A 152 1.98 -9.00 4.19
N LYS A 153 1.82 -10.35 4.16
CA LYS A 153 0.60 -10.97 3.62
C LYS A 153 -0.61 -10.71 4.50
N VAL A 154 -0.43 -10.70 5.83
CA VAL A 154 -1.48 -10.33 6.77
C VAL A 154 -1.86 -8.86 6.60
N ALA A 155 -0.87 -7.95 6.50
CA ALA A 155 -1.13 -6.53 6.24
C ALA A 155 -1.92 -6.32 4.92
N LEU A 156 -1.51 -6.99 3.83
CA LEU A 156 -2.21 -6.90 2.55
C LEU A 156 -3.63 -7.50 2.61
N ALA A 157 -3.81 -8.62 3.29
CA ALA A 157 -5.12 -9.24 3.49
C ALA A 157 -6.09 -8.31 4.23
N TRP A 158 -5.62 -7.68 5.30
CA TRP A 158 -6.39 -6.67 6.02
C TRP A 158 -6.68 -5.45 5.16
N LEU A 159 -5.68 -4.93 4.44
CA LEU A 159 -5.87 -3.81 3.53
C LEU A 159 -7.02 -4.08 2.55
N LEU A 160 -6.98 -5.21 1.84
CA LEU A 160 -7.99 -5.54 0.83
C LEU A 160 -9.38 -5.72 1.43
N ALA A 161 -9.50 -6.34 2.61
CA ALA A 161 -10.77 -6.46 3.31
C ALA A 161 -11.32 -5.09 3.76
N LEU A 162 -10.47 -4.19 4.24
CA LEU A 162 -10.87 -2.83 4.60
C LEU A 162 -11.24 -1.99 3.38
N LEU A 163 -10.50 -2.12 2.26
CA LEU A 163 -10.82 -1.46 0.99
C LEU A 163 -12.16 -1.90 0.42
N GLN A 164 -12.49 -3.18 0.50
CA GLN A 164 -13.80 -3.70 0.09
C GLN A 164 -14.93 -3.05 0.90
N ARG A 165 -14.76 -2.89 2.21
CA ARG A 165 -15.72 -2.18 3.09
C ARG A 165 -15.80 -0.70 2.76
N ALA A 166 -14.67 -0.07 2.46
CA ALA A 166 -14.60 1.34 2.04
C ALA A 166 -15.30 1.62 0.69
N GLY A 167 -15.65 0.58 -0.06
CA GLY A 167 -16.24 0.73 -1.40
C GLY A 167 -15.20 1.01 -2.48
N CYS A 168 -13.93 0.64 -2.24
CA CYS A 168 -12.89 0.65 -3.27
C CYS A 168 -13.22 -0.42 -4.33
N VAL A 169 -12.99 -0.10 -5.60
CA VAL A 169 -13.28 -1.00 -6.73
C VAL A 169 -12.03 -1.39 -7.50
N LEU A 170 -10.92 -0.70 -7.30
CA LEU A 170 -9.65 -0.98 -7.99
C LEU A 170 -8.48 -0.96 -6.99
N PHE A 171 -7.78 -2.10 -6.88
CA PHE A 171 -6.52 -2.20 -6.16
C PHE A 171 -5.39 -2.47 -7.15
N ASP A 172 -4.50 -1.49 -7.28
CA ASP A 172 -3.37 -1.49 -8.21
C ASP A 172 -2.09 -1.94 -7.50
N CYS A 173 -1.33 -2.83 -8.14
CA CYS A 173 -0.03 -3.33 -7.70
C CYS A 173 1.12 -2.92 -8.62
N GLN A 174 0.90 -2.07 -9.60
CA GLN A 174 1.80 -1.58 -10.64
C GLN A 174 2.39 -2.70 -11.51
N PHE A 175 3.36 -3.47 -11.00
CA PHE A 175 4.06 -4.52 -11.75
C PHE A 175 3.71 -5.92 -11.24
N MET A 176 3.62 -6.86 -12.17
CA MET A 176 3.43 -8.27 -11.85
C MET A 176 4.71 -8.88 -11.28
N THR A 177 4.54 -9.60 -10.17
CA THR A 177 5.60 -10.44 -9.58
C THR A 177 5.03 -11.81 -9.25
N GLY A 178 5.90 -12.83 -9.18
CA GLY A 178 5.47 -14.18 -8.77
C GLY A 178 4.83 -14.20 -7.37
N HIS A 179 5.27 -13.29 -6.48
CA HIS A 179 4.67 -13.15 -5.15
C HIS A 179 3.23 -12.62 -5.24
N LEU A 180 2.99 -11.55 -6.01
CA LEU A 180 1.66 -10.97 -6.19
C LEU A 180 0.72 -11.94 -6.93
N ALA A 181 1.23 -12.68 -7.93
CA ALA A 181 0.45 -13.73 -8.61
C ALA A 181 -0.03 -14.80 -7.61
N SER A 182 0.82 -15.20 -6.65
CA SER A 182 0.43 -16.16 -5.60
C SER A 182 -0.64 -15.63 -4.64
N LEU A 183 -0.87 -14.32 -4.61
CA LEU A 183 -1.86 -13.63 -3.79
C LEU A 183 -3.12 -13.23 -4.58
N GLY A 184 -3.23 -13.63 -5.85
CA GLY A 184 -4.40 -13.38 -6.68
C GLY A 184 -4.29 -12.19 -7.64
N ALA A 185 -3.08 -11.61 -7.79
CA ALA A 185 -2.89 -10.57 -8.79
C ALA A 185 -3.00 -11.13 -10.22
N ILE A 186 -3.56 -10.32 -11.08
CA ILE A 186 -3.68 -10.58 -12.53
C ILE A 186 -3.09 -9.41 -13.31
N PRO A 187 -2.45 -9.69 -14.46
CA PRO A 187 -2.04 -8.63 -15.39
C PRO A 187 -3.23 -8.20 -16.25
N ILE A 188 -3.33 -6.89 -16.51
CA ILE A 188 -4.29 -6.31 -17.45
C ILE A 188 -3.56 -5.33 -18.38
N PRO A 189 -4.03 -5.16 -19.64
CA PRO A 189 -3.50 -4.14 -20.54
C PRO A 189 -3.70 -2.73 -19.97
N GLN A 190 -2.79 -1.82 -20.30
CA GLN A 190 -2.87 -0.41 -19.89
C GLN A 190 -4.21 0.24 -20.24
N SER A 191 -4.75 -0.03 -21.45
CA SER A 191 -6.05 0.51 -21.85
C SER A 191 -7.18 0.11 -20.91
N GLU A 192 -7.22 -1.18 -20.54
CA GLU A 192 -8.20 -1.68 -19.57
C GLU A 192 -8.01 -1.04 -18.19
N TYR A 193 -6.76 -0.85 -17.75
CA TYR A 193 -6.47 -0.18 -16.50
C TYR A 193 -6.98 1.26 -16.48
N LEU A 194 -6.78 2.02 -17.57
CA LEU A 194 -7.27 3.39 -17.70
C LEU A 194 -8.82 3.46 -17.72
N ASP A 195 -9.48 2.51 -18.39
CA ASP A 195 -10.94 2.39 -18.36
C ASP A 195 -11.45 2.12 -16.92
N ARG A 196 -10.76 1.24 -16.17
CA ARG A 196 -11.11 0.97 -14.76
C ARG A 196 -10.87 2.18 -13.86
N LEU A 197 -9.82 2.97 -14.08
CA LEU A 197 -9.57 4.23 -13.37
C LEU A 197 -10.69 5.23 -13.59
N GLU A 198 -11.15 5.39 -14.84
CA GLU A 198 -12.24 6.29 -15.18
C GLU A 198 -13.56 5.85 -14.51
N ASN A 199 -13.86 4.54 -14.55
CA ASN A 199 -15.05 3.98 -13.91
C ASN A 199 -14.99 3.99 -12.37
N ALA A 200 -13.80 4.13 -11.77
CA ALA A 200 -13.59 4.19 -10.33
C ALA A 200 -13.67 5.62 -9.76
N ARG A 201 -14.06 6.60 -10.57
CA ARG A 201 -14.24 7.98 -10.09
C ARG A 201 -15.37 8.07 -9.10
N GLY A 202 -15.17 8.84 -8.04
CA GLY A 202 -16.15 9.09 -6.99
C GLY A 202 -15.58 8.89 -5.59
N ALA A 203 -16.32 9.32 -4.59
CA ALA A 203 -15.87 9.21 -3.20
C ALA A 203 -15.98 7.75 -2.70
N GLN A 204 -15.03 7.34 -1.88
CA GLN A 204 -15.16 6.13 -1.06
C GLN A 204 -16.27 6.31 -0.02
N ARG A 205 -16.91 5.21 0.38
CA ARG A 205 -17.93 5.21 1.44
C ARG A 205 -17.33 5.53 2.81
N LEU A 206 -16.14 5.01 3.07
CA LEU A 206 -15.40 5.14 4.32
C LEU A 206 -13.92 5.37 4.02
N THR A 207 -13.23 5.99 4.94
CA THR A 207 -11.76 5.96 4.96
C THR A 207 -11.25 4.62 5.50
N LEU A 208 -9.98 4.29 5.28
CA LEU A 208 -9.37 3.08 5.86
C LEU A 208 -9.44 3.04 7.38
N PRO A 209 -9.13 4.13 8.13
CA PRO A 209 -9.32 4.15 9.58
C PRO A 209 -10.78 3.91 10.00
N GLN A 210 -11.75 4.50 9.31
CA GLN A 210 -13.19 4.28 9.59
C GLN A 210 -13.59 2.82 9.35
N SER A 211 -13.08 2.19 8.28
CA SER A 211 -13.34 0.78 7.97
C SER A 211 -12.81 -0.15 9.07
N LEU A 212 -11.64 0.17 9.68
CA LEU A 212 -11.11 -0.59 10.81
C LEU A 212 -12.03 -0.48 12.04
N VAL A 213 -12.46 0.74 12.39
CA VAL A 213 -13.39 0.99 13.51
C VAL A 213 -14.70 0.22 13.32
N GLU A 214 -15.22 0.13 12.08
CA GLU A 214 -16.42 -0.67 11.80
C GLU A 214 -16.19 -2.17 12.03
N VAL A 215 -15.03 -2.71 11.62
CA VAL A 215 -14.68 -4.12 11.87
C VAL A 215 -14.58 -4.41 13.37
N GLU A 216 -13.95 -3.52 14.13
CA GLU A 216 -13.81 -3.66 15.59
C GLU A 216 -15.17 -3.64 16.29
N ARG A 217 -16.06 -2.72 15.88
CA ARG A 217 -17.43 -2.64 16.39
C ARG A 217 -18.22 -3.91 16.06
N GLU A 218 -18.21 -4.37 14.81
CA GLU A 218 -18.89 -5.61 14.38
C GLU A 218 -18.37 -6.82 15.17
N ALA A 219 -17.07 -6.87 15.45
CA ALA A 219 -16.49 -7.94 16.27
C ALA A 219 -17.02 -7.93 17.70
N GLN A 220 -17.15 -6.75 18.30
CA GLN A 220 -17.75 -6.59 19.65
C GLN A 220 -19.23 -7.00 19.65
N ASP A 221 -20.02 -6.49 18.71
CA ASP A 221 -21.47 -6.76 18.60
C ASP A 221 -21.77 -8.25 18.36
N SER A 222 -20.90 -8.96 17.60
CA SER A 222 -21.06 -10.38 17.27
C SER A 222 -20.36 -11.34 18.25
N SER A 223 -19.74 -10.83 19.32
CA SER A 223 -18.89 -11.63 20.24
C SER A 223 -17.81 -12.43 19.50
N SER A 224 -17.28 -11.86 18.43
CA SER A 224 -16.21 -12.42 17.59
C SER A 224 -14.91 -11.65 17.79
N SER A 225 -13.89 -11.92 16.99
CA SER A 225 -12.69 -11.09 16.93
C SER A 225 -12.53 -10.50 15.54
N PRO A 226 -11.90 -9.31 15.41
CA PRO A 226 -11.65 -8.68 14.13
C PRO A 226 -10.97 -9.60 13.11
N GLY A 227 -9.96 -10.35 13.54
CA GLY A 227 -9.26 -11.30 12.67
C GLY A 227 -10.13 -12.46 12.19
N LYS A 228 -11.11 -12.91 12.97
CA LYS A 228 -12.08 -13.93 12.52
C LYS A 228 -13.00 -13.38 11.43
N LEU A 229 -13.50 -12.15 11.59
CA LEU A 229 -14.34 -11.49 10.59
C LEU A 229 -13.59 -11.28 9.28
N ILE A 230 -12.37 -10.77 9.34
CA ILE A 230 -11.52 -10.57 8.16
C ILE A 230 -11.20 -11.90 7.47
N ALA A 231 -10.78 -12.92 8.22
CA ALA A 231 -10.48 -14.23 7.62
C ALA A 231 -11.74 -14.86 6.99
N HIS A 232 -12.91 -14.65 7.55
CA HIS A 232 -14.18 -15.12 6.99
C HIS A 232 -14.51 -14.41 5.68
N SER A 233 -14.46 -13.08 5.64
CA SER A 233 -14.73 -12.30 4.42
C SER A 233 -13.81 -12.69 3.25
N LEU A 234 -12.53 -12.93 3.51
CA LEU A 234 -11.55 -13.31 2.49
C LEU A 234 -11.69 -14.77 1.99
N THR A 235 -12.39 -15.64 2.72
CA THR A 235 -12.55 -17.06 2.34
C THR A 235 -13.90 -17.39 1.72
N GLN A 236 -14.86 -16.47 1.73
CA GLN A 236 -16.18 -16.64 1.09
C GLN A 236 -16.20 -16.19 -0.37
N THR A 237 -15.22 -15.43 -0.82
CA THR A 237 -15.11 -14.88 -2.19
C THR A 237 -14.26 -15.74 -3.12
N SER A 238 -13.85 -16.94 -2.71
CA SER A 238 -12.99 -17.87 -3.48
C SER A 238 -13.79 -18.96 -4.15
#